data_cd1477a256dcee5b7289c1458b69d2d0
#
_entry.id   cd1477a256dcee5b7289c1458b69d2d0
#
_cell.length_a   1.000
_cell.length_b   1.000
_cell.length_c   1.000
_cell.angle_alpha   90.00
_cell.angle_beta   90.00
_cell.angle_gamma   90.00
#
_symmetry.space_group_name_H-M   'P 1'
#
loop_
_entity.id
_entity.type
_entity.pdbx_description
1 polymer ?
#
loop_
_entity_poly.entity_id
_entity_poly.type
_entity_poly.pdbx_seq_one_letter_code
_entity_poly.pdbx_strand_id
1 'polypeptide(L)'
;MKNLYTLLFFTLIVNLSFAQDSLDKEKLLEFYQTQRYAEAASYLNRIYPPETSDIKALSQIAYCNMMAGKLVDAEKNYQQINQLQPQQFSVLFSLANINSRRGNKKSASDYLLQVVAIDSSNFSAYKRLADYTDSTSLKIQYLQKANKLNSTDADVAYDLAFIYRTQKNYQPAYDVLKIAIEADTSNMILQQALLPIANQLKKYNEVIVTGEKLLKTGADGNVVMDVGKAYFFLKNYKKAIGLFQMLEKMSMQNESVFYYMSLCHREMKNHEMAVKYAKLTINESISPNISAYYNLLGGIYDEKQQLTLAANTYKKGLSYNANKNIYYRLGLLYDLKLKQSKQANTYYNLFLKSKDLDKDDQPQVDYVKMRIEEFAKK
;
A
#
# COMPACT_ATOMS: atom_id res chain seq x y z
N MET A 1 -70.02 -82.04 -4.13
CA MET A 1 -70.47 -80.74 -4.57
C MET A 1 -69.95 -79.67 -3.56
N LYS A 2 -68.94 -79.00 -3.92
CA LYS A 2 -68.66 -77.58 -3.53
C LYS A 2 -67.23 -77.30 -4.01
N ASN A 3 -67.17 -76.47 -5.04
CA ASN A 3 -65.91 -76.00 -5.66
C ASN A 3 -65.20 -75.04 -4.70
N LEU A 4 -63.93 -75.33 -4.44
CA LEU A 4 -63.06 -74.40 -3.72
C LEU A 4 -62.11 -73.81 -4.75
N TYR A 5 -62.34 -72.58 -5.18
CA TYR A 5 -61.42 -71.79 -6.00
C TYR A 5 -60.35 -71.21 -5.08
N THR A 6 -59.19 -71.79 -5.19
CA THR A 6 -57.94 -71.23 -4.58
C THR A 6 -57.44 -70.09 -5.50
N LEU A 7 -57.63 -68.86 -5.05
CA LEU A 7 -57.06 -67.67 -5.71
C LEU A 7 -55.59 -67.57 -5.38
N LEU A 8 -54.75 -67.87 -6.36
CA LEU A 8 -53.29 -67.66 -6.26
C LEU A 8 -52.96 -66.21 -6.49
N PHE A 9 -52.70 -65.44 -5.44
CA PHE A 9 -52.24 -64.08 -5.52
C PHE A 9 -50.73 -64.08 -5.85
N PHE A 10 -50.37 -63.92 -7.14
CA PHE A 10 -49.01 -63.70 -7.58
C PHE A 10 -48.64 -62.26 -7.24
N THR A 11 -47.96 -62.04 -6.10
CA THR A 11 -47.33 -60.75 -5.78
C THR A 11 -46.08 -60.61 -6.65
N LEU A 12 -46.22 -59.84 -7.72
CA LEU A 12 -45.10 -59.40 -8.57
C LEU A 12 -44.30 -58.38 -7.75
N ILE A 13 -43.27 -58.83 -7.08
CA ILE A 13 -42.28 -57.95 -6.48
C ILE A 13 -41.44 -57.41 -7.64
N VAL A 14 -41.83 -56.22 -8.15
CA VAL A 14 -40.99 -55.45 -9.04
C VAL A 14 -39.80 -54.96 -8.24
N ASN A 15 -38.71 -55.71 -8.25
CA ASN A 15 -37.41 -55.22 -7.83
C ASN A 15 -37.01 -54.14 -8.84
N LEU A 16 -37.35 -52.90 -8.57
CA LEU A 16 -36.72 -51.76 -9.18
C LEU A 16 -35.26 -51.74 -8.68
N SER A 17 -34.41 -52.56 -9.31
CA SER A 17 -32.99 -52.36 -9.25
C SER A 17 -32.73 -50.99 -9.90
N PHE A 18 -32.60 -49.95 -9.09
CA PHE A 18 -31.94 -48.74 -9.54
C PHE A 18 -30.52 -49.17 -9.91
N ALA A 19 -30.29 -49.35 -11.21
CA ALA A 19 -28.93 -49.49 -11.70
C ALA A 19 -28.22 -48.19 -11.25
N GLN A 20 -27.38 -48.28 -10.26
CA GLN A 20 -26.52 -47.20 -9.87
C GLN A 20 -25.61 -46.92 -11.06
N ASP A 21 -25.82 -45.81 -11.74
CA ASP A 21 -24.99 -45.41 -12.89
C ASP A 21 -23.51 -45.52 -12.49
N SER A 22 -22.75 -46.35 -13.19
CA SER A 22 -21.31 -46.41 -12.95
C SER A 22 -20.66 -45.10 -13.42
N LEU A 23 -19.67 -44.61 -12.70
CA LEU A 23 -18.93 -43.38 -13.05
C LEU A 23 -18.25 -43.54 -14.42
N ASP A 24 -18.77 -42.85 -15.42
CA ASP A 24 -18.12 -42.67 -16.71
C ASP A 24 -17.04 -41.59 -16.59
N LYS A 25 -15.79 -42.04 -16.57
CA LYS A 25 -14.63 -41.15 -16.40
C LYS A 25 -14.36 -40.28 -17.63
N GLU A 26 -14.67 -40.77 -18.83
CA GLU A 26 -14.48 -40.00 -20.07
C GLU A 26 -15.43 -38.84 -20.13
N LYS A 27 -16.69 -39.07 -19.80
CA LYS A 27 -17.70 -38.01 -19.69
C LYS A 27 -17.38 -36.95 -18.61
N LEU A 28 -16.87 -37.41 -17.46
CA LEU A 28 -16.44 -36.47 -16.41
C LEU A 28 -15.24 -35.66 -16.88
N LEU A 29 -14.28 -36.27 -17.58
CA LEU A 29 -13.12 -35.58 -18.14
C LEU A 29 -13.53 -34.55 -19.19
N GLU A 30 -14.50 -34.90 -20.07
CA GLU A 30 -15.08 -33.95 -21.04
C GLU A 30 -15.65 -32.70 -20.34
N PHE A 31 -16.42 -32.89 -19.27
CA PHE A 31 -16.94 -31.76 -18.49
C PHE A 31 -15.83 -30.87 -17.93
N TYR A 32 -14.72 -31.44 -17.44
CA TYR A 32 -13.57 -30.67 -16.94
C TYR A 32 -12.84 -29.89 -18.03
N GLN A 33 -12.58 -30.56 -19.17
CA GLN A 33 -11.90 -29.97 -20.32
C GLN A 33 -12.71 -28.78 -20.91
N THR A 34 -14.04 -28.90 -20.91
CA THR A 34 -14.95 -27.89 -21.42
C THR A 34 -15.44 -26.91 -20.34
N GLN A 35 -14.88 -27.01 -19.12
CA GLN A 35 -15.24 -26.16 -17.95
C GLN A 35 -16.74 -26.18 -17.58
N ARG A 36 -17.46 -27.24 -17.96
CA ARG A 36 -18.88 -27.42 -17.62
C ARG A 36 -19.05 -27.98 -16.19
N TYR A 37 -18.50 -27.25 -15.21
CA TYR A 37 -18.45 -27.72 -13.80
C TYR A 37 -19.84 -27.89 -13.16
N ALA A 38 -20.83 -27.09 -13.54
CA ALA A 38 -22.19 -27.23 -13.03
C ALA A 38 -22.82 -28.56 -13.48
N GLU A 39 -22.57 -28.97 -14.72
CA GLU A 39 -23.03 -30.25 -15.28
C GLU A 39 -22.27 -31.41 -14.67
N ALA A 40 -20.95 -31.27 -14.47
CA ALA A 40 -20.13 -32.25 -13.76
C ALA A 40 -20.65 -32.50 -12.34
N ALA A 41 -20.95 -31.45 -11.57
CA ALA A 41 -21.52 -31.59 -10.23
C ALA A 41 -22.88 -32.30 -10.26
N SER A 42 -23.76 -31.93 -11.19
CA SER A 42 -25.08 -32.56 -11.36
C SER A 42 -24.95 -34.02 -11.78
N TYR A 43 -23.98 -34.36 -12.61
CA TYR A 43 -23.68 -35.72 -13.02
C TYR A 43 -23.21 -36.59 -11.86
N LEU A 44 -22.23 -36.07 -11.07
CA LEU A 44 -21.70 -36.76 -9.89
C LEU A 44 -22.78 -36.96 -8.82
N ASN A 45 -23.64 -35.97 -8.55
CA ASN A 45 -24.72 -36.11 -7.60
C ASN A 45 -25.84 -37.11 -7.99
N ARG A 46 -25.91 -37.56 -9.25
CA ARG A 46 -26.79 -38.64 -9.64
C ARG A 46 -26.17 -40.02 -9.33
N ILE A 47 -24.85 -40.09 -9.36
CA ILE A 47 -24.11 -41.36 -9.11
C ILE A 47 -23.92 -41.58 -7.61
N TYR A 48 -23.57 -40.49 -6.89
CA TYR A 48 -23.27 -40.56 -5.45
C TYR A 48 -24.43 -39.92 -4.63
N PRO A 49 -24.98 -40.66 -3.67
CA PRO A 49 -26.04 -40.09 -2.82
C PRO A 49 -25.52 -38.94 -1.92
N PRO A 50 -26.40 -38.04 -1.47
CA PRO A 50 -26.02 -36.90 -0.64
C PRO A 50 -25.30 -37.28 0.66
N GLU A 51 -25.57 -38.47 1.20
CA GLU A 51 -24.99 -39.00 2.43
C GLU A 51 -23.73 -39.84 2.18
N THR A 52 -23.17 -39.77 0.97
CA THR A 52 -21.96 -40.55 0.66
C THR A 52 -20.82 -40.20 1.60
N SER A 53 -20.11 -41.22 2.08
CA SER A 53 -18.86 -41.09 2.83
C SER A 53 -17.60 -41.26 1.96
N ASP A 54 -17.78 -41.45 0.66
CA ASP A 54 -16.65 -41.52 -0.29
C ASP A 54 -16.01 -40.12 -0.41
N ILE A 55 -14.88 -39.96 0.26
CA ILE A 55 -14.13 -38.70 0.29
C ILE A 55 -13.69 -38.27 -1.12
N LYS A 56 -13.39 -39.19 -2.00
CA LYS A 56 -12.98 -38.88 -3.37
C LYS A 56 -14.15 -38.33 -4.18
N ALA A 57 -15.31 -38.93 -4.08
CA ALA A 57 -16.53 -38.47 -4.71
C ALA A 57 -16.94 -37.09 -4.15
N LEU A 58 -16.96 -36.92 -2.83
CA LEU A 58 -17.23 -35.65 -2.17
C LEU A 58 -16.27 -34.55 -2.61
N SER A 59 -14.98 -34.87 -2.75
CA SER A 59 -13.97 -33.89 -3.19
C SER A 59 -14.19 -33.44 -4.63
N GLN A 60 -14.59 -34.35 -5.52
CA GLN A 60 -14.92 -34.04 -6.91
C GLN A 60 -16.17 -33.15 -6.98
N ILE A 61 -17.23 -33.52 -6.24
CA ILE A 61 -18.47 -32.74 -6.18
C ILE A 61 -18.21 -31.32 -5.60
N ALA A 62 -17.47 -31.25 -4.50
CA ALA A 62 -17.11 -30.00 -3.86
C ALA A 62 -16.31 -29.08 -4.81
N TYR A 63 -15.32 -29.64 -5.51
CA TYR A 63 -14.53 -28.91 -6.48
C TYR A 63 -15.40 -28.39 -7.64
N CYS A 64 -16.24 -29.24 -8.22
CA CYS A 64 -17.15 -28.85 -9.29
C CYS A 64 -18.11 -27.74 -8.86
N ASN A 65 -18.70 -27.85 -7.67
CA ASN A 65 -19.58 -26.81 -7.12
C ASN A 65 -18.80 -25.49 -6.89
N MET A 66 -17.58 -25.56 -6.38
CA MET A 66 -16.74 -24.38 -6.17
C MET A 66 -16.42 -23.68 -7.49
N MET A 67 -16.03 -24.44 -8.53
CA MET A 67 -15.71 -23.92 -9.86
C MET A 67 -16.95 -23.39 -10.59
N ALA A 68 -18.11 -24.01 -10.38
CA ALA A 68 -19.40 -23.55 -10.90
C ALA A 68 -19.97 -22.30 -10.16
N GLY A 69 -19.28 -21.82 -9.12
CA GLY A 69 -19.77 -20.70 -8.32
C GLY A 69 -20.88 -21.05 -7.32
N LYS A 70 -21.26 -22.33 -7.18
CA LYS A 70 -22.23 -22.84 -6.20
C LYS A 70 -21.54 -22.96 -4.82
N LEU A 71 -21.14 -21.80 -4.24
CA LEU A 71 -20.25 -21.75 -3.09
C LEU A 71 -20.88 -22.36 -1.83
N VAL A 72 -22.21 -22.29 -1.67
CA VAL A 72 -22.92 -22.87 -0.52
C VAL A 72 -22.86 -24.38 -0.55
N ASP A 73 -23.10 -24.98 -1.73
CA ASP A 73 -23.05 -26.43 -1.91
C ASP A 73 -21.61 -26.95 -1.77
N ALA A 74 -20.65 -26.20 -2.34
CA ALA A 74 -19.23 -26.53 -2.18
C ALA A 74 -18.79 -26.53 -0.71
N GLU A 75 -19.20 -25.50 0.05
CA GLU A 75 -18.90 -25.40 1.50
C GLU A 75 -19.45 -26.61 2.26
N LYS A 76 -20.72 -26.96 2.00
CA LYS A 76 -21.35 -28.12 2.66
C LYS A 76 -20.56 -29.40 2.39
N ASN A 77 -20.18 -29.66 1.15
CA ASN A 77 -19.41 -30.85 0.78
C ASN A 77 -18.01 -30.86 1.44
N TYR A 78 -17.27 -29.72 1.42
CA TYR A 78 -15.98 -29.66 2.09
C TYR A 78 -16.09 -29.76 3.61
N GLN A 79 -17.14 -29.24 4.24
CA GLN A 79 -17.41 -29.45 5.67
C GLN A 79 -17.67 -30.93 5.99
N GLN A 80 -18.41 -31.64 5.15
CA GLN A 80 -18.62 -33.08 5.29
C GLN A 80 -17.29 -33.83 5.19
N ILE A 81 -16.43 -33.51 4.23
CA ILE A 81 -15.08 -34.10 4.14
C ILE A 81 -14.28 -33.80 5.41
N ASN A 82 -14.33 -32.57 5.93
CA ASN A 82 -13.60 -32.18 7.16
C ASN A 82 -14.10 -32.90 8.40
N GLN A 83 -15.39 -33.31 8.43
CA GLN A 83 -15.95 -34.14 9.51
C GLN A 83 -15.47 -35.58 9.40
N LEU A 84 -15.43 -36.15 8.17
CA LEU A 84 -14.99 -37.53 7.93
C LEU A 84 -13.48 -37.69 8.09
N GLN A 85 -12.73 -36.70 7.65
CA GLN A 85 -11.28 -36.70 7.68
C GLN A 85 -10.76 -35.31 8.06
N PRO A 86 -10.65 -35.02 9.37
CA PRO A 86 -10.21 -33.72 9.86
C PRO A 86 -8.78 -33.38 9.49
N GLN A 87 -8.45 -32.09 9.59
CA GLN A 87 -7.08 -31.55 9.52
C GLN A 87 -6.38 -31.68 8.15
N GLN A 88 -7.14 -31.85 7.06
CA GLN A 88 -6.58 -31.85 5.73
C GLN A 88 -6.37 -30.41 5.22
N PHE A 89 -5.13 -30.02 4.93
CA PHE A 89 -4.80 -28.69 4.46
C PHE A 89 -5.58 -28.29 3.21
N SER A 90 -5.70 -29.16 2.21
CA SER A 90 -6.46 -28.89 0.99
C SER A 90 -7.92 -28.55 1.24
N VAL A 91 -8.55 -29.22 2.20
CA VAL A 91 -9.93 -28.98 2.62
C VAL A 91 -10.05 -27.65 3.37
N LEU A 92 -9.17 -27.42 4.36
CA LEU A 92 -9.17 -26.19 5.13
C LEU A 92 -8.90 -24.94 4.25
N PHE A 93 -7.96 -25.04 3.29
CA PHE A 93 -7.73 -23.97 2.33
C PHE A 93 -8.92 -23.75 1.38
N SER A 94 -9.61 -24.84 0.97
CA SER A 94 -10.82 -24.71 0.15
C SER A 94 -11.96 -24.03 0.91
N LEU A 95 -12.19 -24.40 2.15
CA LEU A 95 -13.18 -23.78 3.04
C LEU A 95 -12.85 -22.30 3.30
N ALA A 96 -11.57 -21.98 3.51
CA ALA A 96 -11.13 -20.59 3.67
C ALA A 96 -11.39 -19.78 2.39
N ASN A 97 -11.04 -20.31 1.22
CA ASN A 97 -11.28 -19.67 -0.07
C ASN A 97 -12.78 -19.43 -0.32
N ILE A 98 -13.61 -20.45 -0.12
CA ILE A 98 -15.07 -20.33 -0.30
C ILE A 98 -15.65 -19.24 0.61
N ASN A 99 -15.27 -19.23 1.89
CA ASN A 99 -15.74 -18.23 2.84
C ASN A 99 -15.26 -16.83 2.50
N SER A 100 -14.03 -16.68 2.04
CA SER A 100 -13.51 -15.40 1.55
C SER A 100 -14.30 -14.90 0.34
N ARG A 101 -14.55 -15.76 -0.67
CA ARG A 101 -15.36 -15.41 -1.86
C ARG A 101 -16.81 -15.03 -1.53
N ARG A 102 -17.34 -15.54 -0.42
CA ARG A 102 -18.68 -15.18 0.10
C ARG A 102 -18.65 -13.93 1.00
N GLY A 103 -17.49 -13.31 1.21
CA GLY A 103 -17.33 -12.15 2.10
C GLY A 103 -17.20 -12.49 3.59
N ASN A 104 -17.19 -13.79 3.96
CA ASN A 104 -17.10 -14.26 5.35
C ASN A 104 -15.63 -14.33 5.81
N LYS A 105 -14.93 -13.18 5.85
CA LYS A 105 -13.51 -13.12 6.20
C LYS A 105 -13.17 -13.77 7.52
N LYS A 106 -14.05 -13.65 8.53
CA LYS A 106 -13.86 -14.28 9.83
C LYS A 106 -13.76 -15.80 9.72
N SER A 107 -14.76 -16.45 9.11
CA SER A 107 -14.74 -17.90 8.93
C SER A 107 -13.57 -18.35 8.05
N ALA A 108 -13.22 -17.56 7.03
CA ALA A 108 -12.05 -17.84 6.21
C ALA A 108 -10.76 -17.84 7.06
N SER A 109 -10.59 -16.85 7.94
CA SER A 109 -9.46 -16.79 8.87
C SER A 109 -9.47 -17.94 9.86
N ASP A 110 -10.63 -18.33 10.39
CA ASP A 110 -10.75 -19.42 11.37
C ASP A 110 -10.26 -20.76 10.78
N TYR A 111 -10.53 -21.04 9.50
CA TYR A 111 -9.98 -22.23 8.81
C TYR A 111 -8.47 -22.13 8.60
N LEU A 112 -7.93 -20.95 8.27
CA LEU A 112 -6.49 -20.78 8.13
C LEU A 112 -5.75 -20.84 9.46
N LEU A 113 -6.38 -20.39 10.56
CA LEU A 113 -5.84 -20.56 11.91
C LEU A 113 -5.74 -22.04 12.29
N GLN A 114 -6.67 -22.90 11.85
CA GLN A 114 -6.53 -24.34 12.01
C GLN A 114 -5.31 -24.87 11.24
N VAL A 115 -5.06 -24.37 10.01
CA VAL A 115 -3.85 -24.76 9.26
C VAL A 115 -2.58 -24.41 10.03
N VAL A 116 -2.45 -23.18 10.57
CA VAL A 116 -1.24 -22.78 11.31
C VAL A 116 -1.13 -23.44 12.69
N ALA A 117 -2.23 -23.92 13.25
CA ALA A 117 -2.22 -24.72 14.48
C ALA A 117 -1.64 -26.13 14.24
N ILE A 118 -1.86 -26.70 13.04
CA ILE A 118 -1.31 -27.98 12.63
C ILE A 118 0.15 -27.83 12.16
N ASP A 119 0.41 -26.79 11.34
CA ASP A 119 1.73 -26.47 10.80
C ASP A 119 2.02 -24.98 10.94
N SER A 120 2.74 -24.62 12.00
CA SER A 120 3.15 -23.25 12.31
C SER A 120 4.19 -22.68 11.33
N SER A 121 4.67 -23.49 10.38
CA SER A 121 5.58 -23.06 9.30
C SER A 121 4.86 -22.89 7.95
N ASN A 122 3.54 -22.94 7.93
CA ASN A 122 2.77 -22.84 6.70
C ASN A 122 2.72 -21.40 6.16
N PHE A 123 3.65 -21.10 5.28
CA PHE A 123 3.76 -19.79 4.61
C PHE A 123 2.45 -19.32 3.97
N SER A 124 1.81 -20.21 3.19
CA SER A 124 0.58 -19.87 2.44
C SER A 124 -0.59 -19.50 3.35
N ALA A 125 -0.66 -20.11 4.54
CA ALA A 125 -1.69 -19.79 5.52
C ALA A 125 -1.48 -18.38 6.09
N TYR A 126 -0.25 -18.02 6.49
CA TYR A 126 0.04 -16.67 6.98
C TYR A 126 -0.16 -15.58 5.92
N LYS A 127 0.27 -15.83 4.67
CA LYS A 127 0.05 -14.90 3.56
C LYS A 127 -1.45 -14.59 3.39
N ARG A 128 -2.31 -15.64 3.36
CA ARG A 128 -3.76 -15.46 3.25
C ARG A 128 -4.43 -14.87 4.49
N LEU A 129 -3.95 -15.18 5.70
CA LEU A 129 -4.44 -14.55 6.93
C LEU A 129 -4.21 -13.04 6.90
N ALA A 130 -3.11 -12.58 6.34
CA ALA A 130 -2.84 -11.16 6.14
C ALA A 130 -3.85 -10.49 5.19
N ASP A 131 -4.32 -11.22 4.16
CA ASP A 131 -5.32 -10.71 3.22
C ASP A 131 -6.74 -10.65 3.81
N TYR A 132 -7.04 -11.57 4.72
CA TYR A 132 -8.40 -11.73 5.25
C TYR A 132 -8.67 -10.92 6.53
N THR A 133 -7.63 -10.37 7.16
CA THR A 133 -7.81 -9.53 8.35
C THR A 133 -8.00 -8.06 8.01
N ASP A 134 -8.96 -7.40 8.67
CA ASP A 134 -9.13 -5.95 8.59
C ASP A 134 -8.31 -5.20 9.67
N SER A 135 -7.70 -5.92 10.60
CA SER A 135 -6.83 -5.36 11.64
C SER A 135 -5.42 -5.14 11.10
N THR A 136 -5.00 -3.88 10.99
CA THR A 136 -3.62 -3.53 10.58
C THR A 136 -2.56 -4.18 11.46
N SER A 137 -2.79 -4.28 12.76
CA SER A 137 -1.85 -4.92 13.69
C SER A 137 -1.70 -6.41 13.40
N LEU A 138 -2.80 -7.13 13.19
CA LEU A 138 -2.76 -8.56 12.84
C LEU A 138 -2.17 -8.77 11.44
N LYS A 139 -2.51 -7.90 10.48
CA LYS A 139 -1.93 -7.95 9.13
C LYS A 139 -0.41 -7.89 9.17
N ILE A 140 0.15 -6.96 9.95
CA ILE A 140 1.60 -6.86 10.13
C ILE A 140 2.17 -8.14 10.72
N GLN A 141 1.57 -8.68 11.78
CA GLN A 141 2.04 -9.90 12.42
C GLN A 141 2.05 -11.10 11.46
N TYR A 142 1.00 -11.27 10.67
CA TYR A 142 0.92 -12.35 9.69
C TYR A 142 1.90 -12.17 8.55
N LEU A 143 2.06 -10.94 8.02
CA LEU A 143 3.07 -10.65 6.99
C LEU A 143 4.50 -10.85 7.52
N GLN A 144 4.79 -10.46 8.75
CA GLN A 144 6.09 -10.71 9.37
C GLN A 144 6.39 -12.21 9.51
N LYS A 145 5.37 -13.00 9.89
CA LYS A 145 5.50 -14.47 9.96
C LYS A 145 5.72 -15.06 8.56
N ALA A 146 4.93 -14.64 7.57
CA ALA A 146 5.11 -15.06 6.19
C ALA A 146 6.50 -14.67 5.66
N ASN A 147 6.94 -13.43 5.87
CA ASN A 147 8.26 -12.95 5.44
C ASN A 147 9.41 -13.71 6.10
N LYS A 148 9.26 -14.10 7.37
CA LYS A 148 10.25 -14.94 8.05
C LYS A 148 10.35 -16.34 7.44
N LEU A 149 9.24 -16.89 6.96
CA LEU A 149 9.18 -18.22 6.33
C LEU A 149 9.65 -18.20 4.87
N ASN A 150 9.35 -17.13 4.16
CA ASN A 150 9.81 -16.89 2.80
C ASN A 150 10.07 -15.40 2.58
N SER A 151 11.30 -14.98 2.78
CA SER A 151 11.72 -13.57 2.67
C SER A 151 11.82 -13.07 1.23
N THR A 152 11.73 -13.96 0.24
CA THR A 152 11.85 -13.63 -1.19
C THR A 152 10.51 -13.51 -1.90
N ASP A 153 9.38 -13.79 -1.20
CA ASP A 153 8.05 -13.63 -1.79
C ASP A 153 7.75 -12.15 -2.06
N ALA A 154 7.54 -11.83 -3.33
CA ALA A 154 7.38 -10.45 -3.80
C ALA A 154 6.14 -9.76 -3.22
N ASP A 155 5.01 -10.48 -3.11
CA ASP A 155 3.75 -9.89 -2.63
C ASP A 155 3.84 -9.57 -1.14
N VAL A 156 4.37 -10.52 -0.35
CA VAL A 156 4.58 -10.33 1.09
C VAL A 156 5.55 -9.18 1.36
N ALA A 157 6.65 -9.12 0.58
CA ALA A 157 7.64 -8.05 0.71
C ALA A 157 7.04 -6.68 0.37
N TYR A 158 6.25 -6.60 -0.71
CA TYR A 158 5.57 -5.38 -1.13
C TYR A 158 4.59 -4.88 -0.07
N ASP A 159 3.68 -5.75 0.39
CA ASP A 159 2.66 -5.41 1.37
C ASP A 159 3.26 -4.97 2.71
N LEU A 160 4.26 -5.70 3.19
CA LEU A 160 4.93 -5.38 4.44
C LEU A 160 5.69 -4.05 4.34
N ALA A 161 6.40 -3.81 3.23
CA ALA A 161 7.10 -2.56 2.98
C ALA A 161 6.13 -1.38 2.85
N PHE A 162 4.98 -1.57 2.19
CA PHE A 162 3.94 -0.55 2.11
C PHE A 162 3.46 -0.13 3.50
N ILE A 163 3.17 -1.09 4.38
CA ILE A 163 2.72 -0.79 5.75
C ILE A 163 3.82 -0.07 6.55
N TYR A 164 5.06 -0.57 6.51
CA TYR A 164 6.19 0.07 7.18
C TYR A 164 6.41 1.51 6.68
N ARG A 165 6.29 1.75 5.38
CA ARG A 165 6.38 3.10 4.80
C ARG A 165 5.29 4.03 5.32
N THR A 166 4.04 3.57 5.42
CA THR A 166 2.93 4.38 5.96
C THR A 166 3.14 4.73 7.43
N GLN A 167 3.81 3.86 8.18
CA GLN A 167 4.23 4.08 9.58
C GLN A 167 5.54 4.87 9.70
N LYS A 168 6.12 5.33 8.58
CA LYS A 168 7.43 6.01 8.51
C LYS A 168 8.61 5.15 8.99
N ASN A 169 8.46 3.85 9.07
CA ASN A 169 9.49 2.87 9.39
C ASN A 169 10.29 2.52 8.13
N TYR A 170 11.07 3.47 7.60
CA TYR A 170 11.66 3.36 6.28
C TYR A 170 12.76 2.30 6.19
N GLN A 171 13.57 2.09 7.24
CA GLN A 171 14.65 1.10 7.19
C GLN A 171 14.10 -0.34 7.09
N PRO A 172 13.17 -0.79 7.94
CA PRO A 172 12.54 -2.10 7.76
C PRO A 172 11.85 -2.29 6.41
N ALA A 173 11.18 -1.22 5.89
CA ALA A 173 10.56 -1.26 4.57
C ALA A 173 11.59 -1.48 3.45
N TYR A 174 12.73 -0.81 3.55
CA TYR A 174 13.84 -0.95 2.62
C TYR A 174 14.43 -2.36 2.64
N ASP A 175 14.73 -2.88 3.84
CA ASP A 175 15.39 -4.17 4.02
C ASP A 175 14.56 -5.32 3.45
N VAL A 176 13.25 -5.32 3.70
CA VAL A 176 12.32 -6.33 3.18
C VAL A 176 12.29 -6.31 1.65
N LEU A 177 12.18 -5.12 1.03
CA LEU A 177 12.17 -5.01 -0.43
C LEU A 177 13.51 -5.43 -1.05
N LYS A 178 14.63 -5.08 -0.41
CA LYS A 178 15.96 -5.42 -0.94
C LYS A 178 16.17 -6.92 -1.07
N ILE A 179 15.80 -7.70 -0.06
CA ILE A 179 15.89 -9.16 -0.09
C ILE A 179 15.07 -9.74 -1.25
N ALA A 180 13.84 -9.28 -1.44
CA ALA A 180 12.97 -9.77 -2.50
C ALA A 180 13.46 -9.32 -3.90
N ILE A 181 13.99 -8.10 -4.04
CA ILE A 181 14.59 -7.60 -5.29
C ILE A 181 15.86 -8.38 -5.64
N GLU A 182 16.69 -8.74 -4.66
CA GLU A 182 17.89 -9.53 -4.89
C GLU A 182 17.57 -10.94 -5.40
N ALA A 183 16.44 -11.51 -4.99
CA ALA A 183 15.95 -12.80 -5.49
C ALA A 183 15.36 -12.69 -6.91
N ASP A 184 14.70 -11.57 -7.25
CA ASP A 184 14.19 -11.29 -8.59
C ASP A 184 14.51 -9.85 -9.00
N THR A 185 15.68 -9.69 -9.60
CA THR A 185 16.17 -8.38 -10.10
C THR A 185 15.42 -7.85 -11.34
N SER A 186 14.46 -8.59 -11.85
CA SER A 186 13.60 -8.18 -12.97
C SER A 186 12.27 -7.59 -12.50
N ASN A 187 11.91 -7.75 -11.22
CA ASN A 187 10.65 -7.29 -10.66
C ASN A 187 10.59 -5.75 -10.56
N MET A 188 10.03 -5.13 -11.58
CA MET A 188 9.91 -3.68 -11.66
C MET A 188 8.99 -3.09 -10.60
N ILE A 189 7.98 -3.84 -10.13
CA ILE A 189 7.03 -3.35 -9.11
C ILE A 189 7.76 -3.12 -7.78
N LEU A 190 8.59 -4.09 -7.36
CA LEU A 190 9.39 -3.95 -6.14
C LEU A 190 10.43 -2.84 -6.27
N GLN A 191 11.09 -2.73 -7.44
CA GLN A 191 12.04 -1.66 -7.70
C GLN A 191 11.38 -0.27 -7.62
N GLN A 192 10.19 -0.11 -8.19
CA GLN A 192 9.42 1.14 -8.09
C GLN A 192 9.02 1.44 -6.64
N ALA A 193 8.56 0.44 -5.89
CA ALA A 193 8.19 0.59 -4.49
C ALA A 193 9.37 1.01 -3.60
N LEU A 194 10.59 0.60 -3.96
CA LEU A 194 11.82 0.94 -3.23
C LEU A 194 12.19 2.43 -3.36
N LEU A 195 11.96 3.08 -4.50
CA LEU A 195 12.45 4.42 -4.79
C LEU A 195 12.04 5.48 -3.75
N PRO A 196 10.74 5.63 -3.39
CA PRO A 196 10.34 6.61 -2.40
C PRO A 196 10.91 6.31 -1.01
N ILE A 197 11.11 5.04 -0.66
CA ILE A 197 11.70 4.62 0.62
C ILE A 197 13.18 4.96 0.65
N ALA A 198 13.91 4.64 -0.42
CA ALA A 198 15.33 4.96 -0.57
C ALA A 198 15.57 6.49 -0.55
N ASN A 199 14.67 7.28 -1.14
CA ASN A 199 14.70 8.74 -1.02
C ASN A 199 14.61 9.22 0.44
N GLN A 200 13.71 8.64 1.25
CA GLN A 200 13.59 8.99 2.67
C GLN A 200 14.85 8.61 3.46
N LEU A 201 15.50 7.52 3.08
CA LEU A 201 16.77 7.07 3.66
C LEU A 201 17.99 7.80 3.07
N LYS A 202 17.79 8.81 2.24
CA LYS A 202 18.84 9.60 1.56
C LYS A 202 19.79 8.76 0.67
N LYS A 203 19.31 7.60 0.20
CA LYS A 203 20.07 6.71 -0.72
C LYS A 203 19.92 7.18 -2.18
N TYR A 204 20.17 8.45 -2.44
CA TYR A 204 19.86 9.12 -3.70
C TYR A 204 20.56 8.51 -4.93
N ASN A 205 21.81 8.05 -4.78
CA ASN A 205 22.51 7.38 -5.89
C ASN A 205 21.83 6.07 -6.30
N GLU A 206 21.33 5.29 -5.33
CA GLU A 206 20.57 4.07 -5.61
C GLU A 206 19.25 4.39 -6.33
N VAL A 207 18.54 5.43 -5.88
CA VAL A 207 17.32 5.91 -6.55
C VAL A 207 17.59 6.26 -7.99
N ILE A 208 18.70 6.96 -8.29
CA ILE A 208 19.05 7.35 -9.65
C ILE A 208 19.36 6.12 -10.50
N VAL A 209 20.23 5.23 -10.02
CA VAL A 209 20.63 4.03 -10.79
C VAL A 209 19.43 3.16 -11.12
N THR A 210 18.61 2.85 -10.11
CA THR A 210 17.40 2.02 -10.29
C THR A 210 16.34 2.76 -11.14
N GLY A 211 16.09 4.02 -10.82
CA GLY A 211 15.07 4.81 -11.50
C GLY A 211 15.42 5.08 -12.96
N GLU A 212 16.66 5.42 -13.32
CA GLU A 212 17.06 5.60 -14.72
C GLU A 212 16.93 4.30 -15.54
N LYS A 213 17.14 3.14 -14.91
CA LYS A 213 16.87 1.84 -15.55
C LYS A 213 15.37 1.69 -15.83
N LEU A 214 14.52 2.00 -14.86
CA LEU A 214 13.07 1.94 -15.01
C LEU A 214 12.55 2.95 -16.05
N LEU A 215 13.09 4.16 -16.10
CA LEU A 215 12.72 5.18 -17.09
C LEU A 215 12.97 4.72 -18.54
N LYS A 216 13.97 3.89 -18.78
CA LYS A 216 14.25 3.32 -20.12
C LYS A 216 13.19 2.31 -20.56
N THR A 217 12.47 1.70 -19.64
CA THR A 217 11.41 0.70 -19.91
C THR A 217 10.01 1.29 -19.99
N GLY A 218 9.87 2.62 -19.86
CA GLY A 218 8.56 3.30 -19.93
C GLY A 218 7.95 3.52 -18.54
N ALA A 219 8.70 4.09 -17.64
CA ALA A 219 8.26 4.35 -16.27
C ALA A 219 7.10 5.33 -16.16
N ASP A 220 6.33 5.17 -15.11
CA ASP A 220 5.27 6.10 -14.74
C ASP A 220 5.79 7.39 -14.09
N GLY A 221 4.89 8.36 -13.87
CA GLY A 221 5.24 9.65 -13.29
C GLY A 221 5.80 9.58 -11.88
N ASN A 222 5.50 8.53 -11.10
CA ASN A 222 6.04 8.39 -9.74
C ASN A 222 7.55 8.14 -9.78
N VAL A 223 8.01 7.31 -10.72
CA VAL A 223 9.44 7.06 -10.92
C VAL A 223 10.15 8.36 -11.36
N VAL A 224 9.55 9.09 -12.31
CA VAL A 224 10.09 10.40 -12.75
C VAL A 224 10.22 11.35 -11.57
N MET A 225 9.18 11.42 -10.71
CA MET A 225 9.17 12.27 -9.52
C MET A 225 10.25 11.87 -8.50
N ASP A 226 10.41 10.57 -8.23
CA ASP A 226 11.39 10.09 -7.26
C ASP A 226 12.83 10.30 -7.73
N VAL A 227 13.13 10.06 -9.01
CA VAL A 227 14.44 10.34 -9.60
C VAL A 227 14.72 11.84 -9.63
N GLY A 228 13.71 12.67 -9.96
CA GLY A 228 13.81 14.12 -9.91
C GLY A 228 14.18 14.66 -8.54
N LYS A 229 13.53 14.12 -7.48
CA LYS A 229 13.87 14.43 -6.08
C LYS A 229 15.31 14.02 -5.73
N ALA A 230 15.73 12.83 -6.13
CA ALA A 230 17.09 12.36 -5.87
C ALA A 230 18.13 13.27 -6.52
N TYR A 231 17.93 13.69 -7.78
CA TYR A 231 18.81 14.67 -8.43
C TYR A 231 18.79 16.03 -7.74
N PHE A 232 17.63 16.50 -7.25
CA PHE A 232 17.57 17.73 -6.46
C PHE A 232 18.44 17.66 -5.21
N PHE A 233 18.33 16.60 -4.42
CA PHE A 233 19.11 16.44 -3.19
C PHE A 233 20.61 16.27 -3.45
N LEU A 234 21.00 15.70 -4.60
CA LEU A 234 22.38 15.67 -5.06
C LEU A 234 22.84 16.96 -5.76
N LYS A 235 22.04 18.02 -5.68
CA LYS A 235 22.31 19.36 -6.27
C LYS A 235 22.46 19.37 -7.78
N ASN A 236 22.00 18.32 -8.46
CA ASN A 236 21.94 18.30 -9.93
C ASN A 236 20.62 18.89 -10.41
N TYR A 237 20.47 20.19 -10.19
CA TYR A 237 19.22 20.92 -10.43
C TYR A 237 18.78 20.89 -11.90
N LYS A 238 19.74 20.89 -12.86
CA LYS A 238 19.40 20.82 -14.29
C LYS A 238 18.70 19.52 -14.65
N LYS A 239 19.22 18.37 -14.19
CA LYS A 239 18.58 17.07 -14.43
C LYS A 239 17.23 16.98 -13.69
N ALA A 240 17.15 17.46 -12.47
CA ALA A 240 15.90 17.50 -11.69
C ALA A 240 14.81 18.29 -12.45
N ILE A 241 15.12 19.49 -12.93
CA ILE A 241 14.18 20.31 -13.71
C ILE A 241 13.74 19.58 -14.97
N GLY A 242 14.65 18.94 -15.72
CA GLY A 242 14.29 18.18 -16.91
C GLY A 242 13.26 17.08 -16.64
N LEU A 243 13.39 16.36 -15.53
CA LEU A 243 12.44 15.34 -15.11
C LEU A 243 11.10 15.96 -14.68
N PHE A 244 11.11 17.05 -13.92
CA PHE A 244 9.87 17.73 -13.52
C PHE A 244 9.13 18.33 -14.73
N GLN A 245 9.86 18.86 -15.74
CA GLN A 245 9.27 19.28 -17.00
C GLN A 245 8.69 18.12 -17.81
N MET A 246 9.26 16.91 -17.69
CA MET A 246 8.66 15.71 -18.27
C MET A 246 7.30 15.43 -17.65
N LEU A 247 7.15 15.59 -16.32
CA LEU A 247 5.84 15.49 -15.64
C LEU A 247 4.85 16.56 -16.12
N GLU A 248 5.29 17.80 -16.35
CA GLU A 248 4.42 18.83 -16.95
C GLU A 248 3.92 18.40 -18.34
N LYS A 249 4.80 17.89 -19.20
CA LYS A 249 4.43 17.39 -20.53
C LYS A 249 3.47 16.20 -20.50
N MET A 250 3.54 15.37 -19.46
CA MET A 250 2.64 14.25 -19.22
C MET A 250 1.31 14.68 -18.57
N SER A 251 1.11 15.96 -18.29
CA SER A 251 -0.02 16.51 -17.52
C SER A 251 -0.15 15.88 -16.12
N MET A 252 0.98 15.50 -15.52
CA MET A 252 1.08 14.90 -14.19
C MET A 252 1.71 15.89 -13.17
N GLN A 253 1.74 17.18 -13.52
CA GLN A 253 2.18 18.22 -12.59
C GLN A 253 1.21 18.33 -11.40
N ASN A 254 1.78 18.65 -10.27
CA ASN A 254 1.04 18.89 -9.04
C ASN A 254 1.83 19.83 -8.12
N GLU A 255 1.25 20.13 -6.97
CA GLU A 255 1.88 20.94 -5.92
C GLU A 255 3.36 20.55 -5.69
N SER A 256 3.66 19.27 -5.57
CA SER A 256 5.01 18.77 -5.26
C SER A 256 6.00 19.04 -6.42
N VAL A 257 5.56 18.85 -7.67
CA VAL A 257 6.37 19.13 -8.86
C VAL A 257 6.74 20.61 -8.90
N PHE A 258 5.77 21.50 -8.79
CA PHE A 258 6.02 22.96 -8.81
C PHE A 258 6.88 23.40 -7.65
N TYR A 259 6.71 22.81 -6.46
CA TYR A 259 7.54 23.09 -5.30
C TYR A 259 9.03 22.77 -5.57
N TYR A 260 9.33 21.58 -6.05
CA TYR A 260 10.72 21.22 -6.36
C TYR A 260 11.30 22.01 -7.53
N MET A 261 10.49 22.37 -8.54
CA MET A 261 10.92 23.28 -9.60
C MET A 261 11.27 24.66 -9.04
N SER A 262 10.45 25.19 -8.15
CA SER A 262 10.75 26.48 -7.48
C SER A 262 12.07 26.41 -6.71
N LEU A 263 12.29 25.34 -5.95
CA LEU A 263 13.54 25.12 -5.21
C LEU A 263 14.76 25.02 -6.15
N CYS A 264 14.65 24.22 -7.22
CA CYS A 264 15.74 24.10 -8.20
C CYS A 264 16.12 25.45 -8.82
N HIS A 265 15.15 26.24 -9.27
CA HIS A 265 15.39 27.55 -9.85
C HIS A 265 15.96 28.54 -8.83
N ARG A 266 15.51 28.50 -7.58
CA ARG A 266 16.06 29.30 -6.49
C ARG A 266 17.55 29.00 -6.26
N GLU A 267 17.90 27.73 -6.14
CA GLU A 267 19.29 27.31 -5.93
C GLU A 267 20.21 27.69 -7.13
N MET A 268 19.64 27.71 -8.34
CA MET A 268 20.31 28.17 -9.54
C MET A 268 20.30 29.73 -9.68
N LYS A 269 19.81 30.47 -8.70
CA LYS A 269 19.67 31.93 -8.70
C LYS A 269 18.78 32.47 -9.84
N ASN A 270 17.95 31.64 -10.43
CA ASN A 270 16.91 32.08 -11.37
C ASN A 270 15.64 32.47 -10.60
N HIS A 271 15.69 33.62 -9.97
CA HIS A 271 14.61 34.09 -9.09
C HIS A 271 13.29 34.33 -9.81
N GLU A 272 13.31 34.66 -11.10
CA GLU A 272 12.08 34.85 -11.88
C GLU A 272 11.27 33.55 -11.96
N MET A 273 11.93 32.47 -12.42
CA MET A 273 11.30 31.16 -12.50
C MET A 273 10.97 30.57 -11.13
N ALA A 274 11.81 30.83 -10.14
CA ALA A 274 11.54 30.42 -8.75
C ALA A 274 10.24 31.03 -8.23
N VAL A 275 10.02 32.34 -8.43
CA VAL A 275 8.76 33.02 -8.07
C VAL A 275 7.57 32.45 -8.84
N LYS A 276 7.73 32.22 -10.16
CA LYS A 276 6.69 31.64 -11.02
C LYS A 276 6.20 30.32 -10.43
N TYR A 277 7.13 29.39 -10.20
CA TYR A 277 6.77 28.04 -9.71
C TYR A 277 6.31 28.04 -8.23
N ALA A 278 6.83 28.94 -7.38
CA ALA A 278 6.30 29.09 -6.02
C ALA A 278 4.85 29.56 -6.02
N LYS A 279 4.46 30.46 -6.92
CA LYS A 279 3.06 30.88 -7.07
C LYS A 279 2.17 29.75 -7.59
N LEU A 280 2.65 28.96 -8.56
CA LEU A 280 1.94 27.79 -9.05
C LEU A 280 1.74 26.75 -7.94
N THR A 281 2.76 26.51 -7.10
CA THR A 281 2.65 25.64 -5.92
C THR A 281 1.53 26.14 -4.99
N ILE A 282 1.47 27.42 -4.69
CA ILE A 282 0.44 28.01 -3.82
C ILE A 282 -0.96 27.86 -4.43
N ASN A 283 -1.09 28.08 -5.75
CA ASN A 283 -2.38 28.01 -6.44
C ASN A 283 -2.92 26.56 -6.50
N GLU A 284 -2.04 25.57 -6.68
CA GLU A 284 -2.40 24.14 -6.68
C GLU A 284 -2.63 23.61 -5.25
N SER A 285 -2.21 24.35 -4.24
CA SER A 285 -2.22 23.86 -2.86
C SER A 285 -3.60 23.94 -2.22
N ILE A 286 -4.19 22.79 -1.97
CA ILE A 286 -5.28 22.60 -0.98
C ILE A 286 -4.68 22.03 0.33
N SER A 287 -3.37 22.07 0.47
CA SER A 287 -2.54 21.32 1.43
C SER A 287 -2.37 22.09 2.74
N PRO A 288 -2.23 21.42 3.90
CA PRO A 288 -1.80 22.03 5.17
C PRO A 288 -0.40 22.68 5.09
N ASN A 289 0.36 22.41 4.02
CA ASN A 289 1.70 22.96 3.80
C ASN A 289 1.71 24.39 3.24
N ILE A 290 0.56 25.01 2.99
CA ILE A 290 0.47 26.34 2.37
C ILE A 290 1.34 27.40 3.06
N SER A 291 1.44 27.37 4.38
CA SER A 291 2.33 28.25 5.15
C SER A 291 3.80 28.08 4.78
N ALA A 292 4.25 26.83 4.56
CA ALA A 292 5.62 26.54 4.14
C ALA A 292 5.91 27.07 2.71
N TYR A 293 4.92 27.06 1.83
CA TYR A 293 5.07 27.60 0.47
C TYR A 293 5.16 29.12 0.46
N TYR A 294 4.39 29.79 1.33
CA TYR A 294 4.56 31.23 1.56
C TYR A 294 5.92 31.54 2.21
N ASN A 295 6.44 30.69 3.08
CA ASN A 295 7.79 30.81 3.62
C ASN A 295 8.85 30.73 2.49
N LEU A 296 8.72 29.78 1.56
CA LEU A 296 9.60 29.68 0.40
C LEU A 296 9.52 30.95 -0.47
N LEU A 297 8.32 31.35 -0.86
CA LEU A 297 8.10 32.55 -1.68
C LEU A 297 8.62 33.81 -1.03
N GLY A 298 8.38 33.98 0.28
CA GLY A 298 8.90 35.11 1.09
C GLY A 298 10.44 35.11 1.09
N GLY A 299 11.07 33.93 1.23
CA GLY A 299 12.53 33.78 1.16
C GLY A 299 13.11 34.19 -0.19
N ILE A 300 12.44 33.82 -1.29
CA ILE A 300 12.87 34.23 -2.65
C ILE A 300 12.77 35.76 -2.83
N TYR A 301 11.71 36.38 -2.33
CA TYR A 301 11.60 37.87 -2.35
C TYR A 301 12.66 38.53 -1.47
N ASP A 302 12.99 37.97 -0.32
CA ASP A 302 14.06 38.47 0.53
C ASP A 302 15.44 38.39 -0.15
N GLU A 303 15.75 37.30 -0.83
CA GLU A 303 16.96 37.14 -1.67
C GLU A 303 17.02 38.17 -2.81
N LYS A 304 15.85 38.54 -3.37
CA LYS A 304 15.72 39.59 -4.38
C LYS A 304 15.79 41.00 -3.79
N GLN A 305 16.01 41.16 -2.49
CA GLN A 305 15.97 42.45 -1.76
C GLN A 305 14.61 43.16 -1.85
N GLN A 306 13.53 42.44 -2.16
CA GLN A 306 12.16 42.95 -2.17
C GLN A 306 11.56 42.85 -0.75
N LEU A 307 12.15 43.61 0.21
CA LEU A 307 11.96 43.37 1.64
C LEU A 307 10.51 43.55 2.13
N THR A 308 9.79 44.56 1.61
CA THR A 308 8.37 44.77 1.94
C THR A 308 7.51 43.61 1.41
N LEU A 309 7.78 43.15 0.19
CA LEU A 309 7.05 42.03 -0.41
C LEU A 309 7.33 40.75 0.34
N ALA A 310 8.59 40.51 0.73
CA ALA A 310 8.98 39.40 1.57
C ALA A 310 8.21 39.39 2.93
N ALA A 311 8.19 40.52 3.63
CA ALA A 311 7.48 40.65 4.91
C ALA A 311 5.97 40.33 4.75
N ASN A 312 5.32 40.93 3.74
CA ASN A 312 3.90 40.69 3.49
C ASN A 312 3.61 39.24 3.10
N THR A 313 4.48 38.62 2.33
CA THR A 313 4.38 37.22 1.92
C THR A 313 4.51 36.28 3.13
N TYR A 314 5.49 36.50 3.99
CA TYR A 314 5.63 35.75 5.22
C TYR A 314 4.40 35.90 6.14
N LYS A 315 3.90 37.10 6.34
CA LYS A 315 2.67 37.38 7.14
C LYS A 315 1.46 36.65 6.54
N LYS A 316 1.35 36.61 5.21
CA LYS A 316 0.29 35.85 4.54
C LYS A 316 0.39 34.36 4.85
N GLY A 317 1.60 33.80 4.90
CA GLY A 317 1.80 32.42 5.35
C GLY A 317 1.30 32.15 6.77
N LEU A 318 1.56 33.11 7.70
CA LEU A 318 1.09 33.03 9.09
C LEU A 318 -0.43 33.12 9.22
N SER A 319 -1.13 33.69 8.25
CA SER A 319 -2.61 33.76 8.28
C SER A 319 -3.27 32.39 8.07
N TYR A 320 -2.54 31.40 7.60
CA TYR A 320 -3.01 30.00 7.44
C TYR A 320 -2.64 29.14 8.64
N ASN A 321 -1.36 29.14 9.03
CA ASN A 321 -0.87 28.38 10.17
C ASN A 321 0.31 29.07 10.84
N ALA A 322 0.45 28.87 12.16
CA ALA A 322 1.70 29.23 12.87
C ALA A 322 2.87 28.42 12.25
N ASN A 323 4.02 29.08 12.11
CA ASN A 323 5.18 28.46 11.48
C ASN A 323 6.48 29.05 12.07
N LYS A 324 7.25 28.21 12.80
CA LYS A 324 8.49 28.66 13.48
C LYS A 324 9.49 29.29 12.51
N ASN A 325 9.61 28.72 11.30
CA ASN A 325 10.55 29.22 10.30
C ASN A 325 10.17 30.62 9.78
N ILE A 326 8.86 30.89 9.64
CA ILE A 326 8.40 32.22 9.26
C ILE A 326 8.64 33.22 10.41
N TYR A 327 8.37 32.86 11.64
CA TYR A 327 8.67 33.73 12.78
C TYR A 327 10.16 34.10 12.83
N TYR A 328 11.04 33.11 12.72
CA TYR A 328 12.47 33.34 12.69
C TYR A 328 12.90 34.27 11.54
N ARG A 329 12.44 33.98 10.30
CA ARG A 329 12.77 34.79 9.11
C ARG A 329 12.22 36.21 9.20
N LEU A 330 11.01 36.43 9.69
CA LEU A 330 10.47 37.77 9.95
C LEU A 330 11.29 38.51 11.02
N GLY A 331 11.71 37.82 12.08
CA GLY A 331 12.61 38.34 13.07
C GLY A 331 13.91 38.86 12.43
N LEU A 332 14.58 38.03 11.65
CA LEU A 332 15.81 38.41 10.94
C LEU A 332 15.58 39.57 9.94
N LEU A 333 14.50 39.52 9.17
CA LEU A 333 14.19 40.53 8.16
C LEU A 333 13.99 41.94 8.83
N TYR A 334 13.23 41.98 9.92
CA TYR A 334 13.00 43.22 10.65
C TYR A 334 14.24 43.70 11.41
N ASP A 335 15.03 42.80 11.98
CA ASP A 335 16.24 43.16 12.72
C ASP A 335 17.35 43.64 11.78
N LEU A 336 17.75 42.78 10.83
CA LEU A 336 19.00 42.99 10.08
C LEU A 336 18.82 43.91 8.86
N LYS A 337 17.63 43.86 8.21
CA LYS A 337 17.43 44.57 6.92
C LYS A 337 16.53 45.74 7.06
N LEU A 338 15.39 45.66 7.74
CA LEU A 338 14.45 46.76 7.92
C LEU A 338 14.76 47.65 9.13
N LYS A 339 15.67 47.21 10.01
CA LYS A 339 16.10 47.96 11.23
C LYS A 339 14.93 48.36 12.14
N GLN A 340 13.96 47.46 12.29
CA GLN A 340 12.75 47.68 13.13
C GLN A 340 12.78 46.74 14.33
N SER A 341 13.55 47.11 15.37
CA SER A 341 13.82 46.26 16.55
C SER A 341 12.57 45.79 17.28
N LYS A 342 11.52 46.67 17.34
CA LYS A 342 10.25 46.31 18.02
C LYS A 342 9.54 45.12 17.31
N GLN A 343 9.46 45.16 15.97
CA GLN A 343 8.87 44.10 15.19
C GLN A 343 9.75 42.83 15.23
N ALA A 344 11.07 42.99 15.13
CA ALA A 344 12.01 41.89 15.26
C ALA A 344 11.83 41.15 16.59
N ASN A 345 11.77 41.88 17.70
CA ASN A 345 11.56 41.34 19.05
C ASN A 345 10.23 40.56 19.14
N THR A 346 9.16 41.09 18.53
CA THR A 346 7.85 40.41 18.50
C THR A 346 7.96 39.06 17.85
N TYR A 347 8.57 38.95 16.64
CA TYR A 347 8.66 37.71 15.91
C TYR A 347 9.68 36.74 16.52
N TYR A 348 10.78 37.22 17.10
CA TYR A 348 11.72 36.42 17.86
C TYR A 348 11.07 35.75 19.08
N ASN A 349 10.24 36.49 19.80
CA ASN A 349 9.49 35.90 20.93
C ASN A 349 8.45 34.87 20.48
N LEU A 350 7.80 35.09 19.32
CA LEU A 350 6.89 34.08 18.75
C LEU A 350 7.65 32.82 18.32
N PHE A 351 8.86 32.97 17.78
CA PHE A 351 9.72 31.81 17.45
C PHE A 351 10.06 31.02 18.72
N LEU A 352 10.53 31.67 19.80
CA LEU A 352 10.88 30.96 21.04
C LEU A 352 9.67 30.29 21.71
N LYS A 353 8.44 30.72 21.44
CA LYS A 353 7.20 30.13 21.95
C LYS A 353 6.66 28.98 21.06
N SER A 354 7.31 28.70 19.95
CA SER A 354 6.87 27.61 19.05
C SER A 354 7.01 26.26 19.72
N LYS A 355 5.96 25.43 19.67
CA LYS A 355 5.90 24.14 20.35
C LYS A 355 6.69 23.04 19.59
N ASP A 356 7.03 23.29 18.34
CA ASP A 356 7.69 22.39 17.41
C ASP A 356 9.20 22.63 17.28
N LEU A 357 9.79 23.39 18.23
CA LEU A 357 11.23 23.52 18.33
C LEU A 357 11.88 22.21 18.75
N ASP A 358 12.99 21.86 18.11
CA ASP A 358 13.77 20.66 18.37
C ASP A 358 15.27 20.95 18.53
N LYS A 359 16.09 19.92 18.67
CA LYS A 359 17.55 20.07 18.87
C LYS A 359 18.25 20.74 17.69
N ASP A 360 17.73 20.61 16.50
CA ASP A 360 18.31 21.20 15.28
C ASP A 360 18.08 22.72 15.23
N ASP A 361 17.10 23.23 15.98
CA ASP A 361 16.83 24.66 16.10
C ASP A 361 17.70 25.38 17.17
N GLN A 362 18.50 24.65 17.95
CA GLN A 362 19.24 25.25 19.08
C GLN A 362 20.13 26.41 18.67
N PRO A 363 20.87 26.40 17.56
CA PRO A 363 21.66 27.56 17.13
C PRO A 363 20.80 28.82 16.87
N GLN A 364 19.61 28.67 16.31
CA GLN A 364 18.69 29.78 16.09
C GLN A 364 18.10 30.28 17.41
N VAL A 365 17.78 29.38 18.34
CA VAL A 365 17.30 29.74 19.69
C VAL A 365 18.34 30.57 20.42
N ASP A 366 19.60 30.17 20.39
CA ASP A 366 20.68 30.89 21.08
C ASP A 366 20.93 32.29 20.46
N TYR A 367 20.93 32.34 19.12
CA TYR A 367 21.00 33.60 18.40
C TYR A 367 19.86 34.56 18.78
N VAL A 368 18.63 34.09 18.76
CA VAL A 368 17.44 34.87 19.06
C VAL A 368 17.47 35.41 20.50
N LYS A 369 17.85 34.58 21.46
CA LYS A 369 18.00 35.00 22.86
C LYS A 369 19.01 36.14 23.01
N MET A 370 20.19 36.01 22.42
CA MET A 370 21.23 37.02 22.39
C MET A 370 20.69 38.35 21.81
N ARG A 371 19.97 38.27 20.67
CA ARG A 371 19.42 39.48 20.04
C ARG A 371 18.35 40.16 20.88
N ILE A 372 17.49 39.43 21.56
CA ILE A 372 16.46 39.98 22.47
C ILE A 372 17.15 40.72 23.65
N GLU A 373 18.22 40.14 24.23
CA GLU A 373 19.01 40.78 25.28
C GLU A 373 19.65 42.09 24.82
N GLU A 374 20.18 42.12 23.59
CA GLU A 374 20.73 43.35 23.00
C GLU A 374 19.65 44.45 22.80
N PHE A 375 18.42 44.09 22.44
CA PHE A 375 17.32 45.02 22.31
C PHE A 375 16.90 45.58 23.65
N ALA A 376 17.02 44.83 24.75
CA ALA A 376 16.68 45.29 26.10
C ALA A 376 17.69 46.25 26.68
N LYS A 377 18.92 46.31 26.13
CA LYS A 377 19.99 47.21 26.56
C LYS A 377 19.99 48.55 25.84
N LYS A 378 19.14 48.70 24.81
CA LYS A 378 18.98 49.93 24.01
C LYS A 378 17.69 50.65 24.38
#